data_e08ac2c5754cf6c8f16bbbb82796ef10
#
_entry.id   e08ac2c5754cf6c8f16bbbb82796ef10
#
_cell.length_a   1.000
_cell.length_b   1.000
_cell.length_c   1.000
_cell.angle_alpha   90.00
_cell.angle_beta   90.00
_cell.angle_gamma   90.00
#
_symmetry.space_group_name_H-M   'P 1'
#
loop_
_entity.id
_entity.type
_entity.pdbx_description
1 polymer ?
#
loop_
_entity_poly.entity_id
_entity_poly.type
_entity_poly.pdbx_seq_one_letter_code
_entity_poly.pdbx_strand_id
1 'polypeptide(L)'
;KGCTETLKVTGSKKKVKWSSSKKSVASVSASGKVTGKKGGSAYICAKVGKRTLKCKVTVKEPNKSKRLNLAKKEAKKIVKKYVAADLNAKERAFVLFRYLTEHCSWQLNQSSEAYQKNYGNEAYAALVMKKAACSGYAKAYTLLCEAANVPVRHVNAGSWTHQWNEVKVNRKWIKVDAYGGI
;
A
#
# COMPACT_ATOMS: atom_id res chain seq x y z
N LYS A 1 2.08 -0.18 -7.79
CA LYS A 1 2.50 -1.51 -7.27
C LYS A 1 1.38 -2.52 -7.53
N GLY A 2 1.73 -3.69 -8.07
CA GLY A 2 0.76 -4.77 -8.30
C GLY A 2 0.02 -4.75 -9.65
N CYS A 3 0.23 -3.77 -10.54
CA CYS A 3 -0.27 -3.87 -11.91
C CYS A 3 0.37 -5.07 -12.59
N THR A 4 -0.44 -5.91 -13.23
CA THR A 4 0.04 -7.11 -13.93
C THR A 4 -0.43 -7.10 -15.38
N GLU A 5 0.47 -7.51 -16.26
CA GLU A 5 0.20 -7.75 -17.69
C GLU A 5 0.79 -9.09 -18.07
N THR A 6 0.18 -9.78 -19.01
CA THR A 6 0.68 -11.06 -19.47
C THR A 6 1.27 -10.93 -20.88
N LEU A 7 2.56 -11.20 -20.99
CA LEU A 7 3.25 -11.30 -22.28
C LEU A 7 3.14 -12.73 -22.82
N LYS A 8 2.91 -12.84 -24.12
CA LYS A 8 2.87 -14.12 -24.83
C LYS A 8 3.86 -14.09 -25.99
N VAL A 9 4.52 -15.21 -26.23
CA VAL A 9 5.30 -15.42 -27.45
C VAL A 9 4.43 -16.22 -28.42
N THR A 10 4.22 -15.68 -29.62
CA THR A 10 3.49 -16.33 -30.69
C THR A 10 4.44 -16.88 -31.73
N GLY A 11 4.01 -17.83 -32.57
CA GLY A 11 4.81 -18.41 -33.67
C GLY A 11 5.85 -19.43 -33.21
N SER A 12 5.80 -19.92 -31.95
CA SER A 12 6.67 -20.99 -31.48
C SER A 12 5.96 -21.94 -30.53
N LYS A 13 6.15 -23.24 -30.71
CA LYS A 13 5.72 -24.30 -29.78
C LYS A 13 6.78 -24.63 -28.71
N LYS A 14 7.97 -24.01 -28.77
CA LYS A 14 9.06 -24.26 -27.84
C LYS A 14 8.81 -23.60 -26.49
N LYS A 15 9.29 -24.23 -25.39
CA LYS A 15 9.22 -23.69 -24.03
C LYS A 15 9.92 -22.33 -23.95
N VAL A 16 9.25 -21.34 -23.39
CA VAL A 16 9.76 -19.98 -23.19
C VAL A 16 10.39 -19.87 -21.81
N LYS A 17 11.63 -19.38 -21.73
CA LYS A 17 12.27 -19.00 -20.46
C LYS A 17 12.18 -17.49 -20.29
N TRP A 18 11.47 -17.04 -19.27
CA TRP A 18 11.26 -15.63 -18.97
C TRP A 18 12.30 -15.11 -17.97
N SER A 19 12.74 -13.88 -18.15
CA SER A 19 13.62 -13.18 -17.22
C SER A 19 13.37 -11.67 -17.25
N SER A 20 13.84 -10.96 -16.21
CA SER A 20 13.77 -9.50 -16.12
C SER A 20 15.16 -8.93 -15.88
N SER A 21 15.51 -7.86 -16.61
CA SER A 21 16.78 -7.13 -16.43
C SER A 21 16.85 -6.36 -15.11
N LYS A 22 15.68 -6.00 -14.52
CA LYS A 22 15.57 -5.30 -13.23
C LYS A 22 14.37 -5.83 -12.46
N LYS A 23 14.55 -6.93 -11.71
CA LYS A 23 13.49 -7.56 -10.91
C LYS A 23 12.89 -6.64 -9.84
N SER A 24 13.63 -5.62 -9.40
CA SER A 24 13.15 -4.57 -8.47
C SER A 24 12.14 -3.63 -9.13
N VAL A 25 12.19 -3.40 -10.43
CA VAL A 25 11.25 -2.58 -11.20
C VAL A 25 10.06 -3.40 -11.66
N ALA A 26 10.32 -4.52 -12.33
CA ALA A 26 9.29 -5.44 -12.79
C ALA A 26 9.79 -6.89 -12.73
N SER A 27 8.98 -7.80 -12.24
CA SER A 27 9.25 -9.25 -12.28
C SER A 27 8.35 -9.93 -13.29
N VAL A 28 8.75 -11.13 -13.73
CA VAL A 28 7.97 -11.97 -14.64
C VAL A 28 7.92 -13.40 -14.12
N SER A 29 6.74 -14.03 -14.21
CA SER A 29 6.56 -15.46 -13.87
C SER A 29 6.94 -16.38 -15.04
N ALA A 30 7.01 -17.68 -14.78
CA ALA A 30 7.22 -18.69 -15.80
C ALA A 30 6.12 -18.70 -16.90
N SER A 31 4.92 -18.22 -16.57
CA SER A 31 3.79 -18.08 -17.50
C SER A 31 3.77 -16.76 -18.28
N GLY A 32 4.79 -15.90 -18.13
CA GLY A 32 4.85 -14.61 -18.81
C GLY A 32 4.06 -13.48 -18.12
N LYS A 33 3.51 -13.71 -16.92
CA LYS A 33 2.80 -12.67 -16.14
C LYS A 33 3.82 -11.70 -15.54
N VAL A 34 3.84 -10.47 -16.04
CA VAL A 34 4.69 -9.36 -15.58
C VAL A 34 4.01 -8.65 -14.44
N THR A 35 4.76 -8.35 -13.38
CA THR A 35 4.27 -7.58 -12.22
C THR A 35 5.15 -6.36 -11.99
N GLY A 36 4.57 -5.16 -12.09
CA GLY A 36 5.23 -3.90 -11.77
C GLY A 36 5.43 -3.75 -10.26
N LYS A 37 6.66 -3.49 -9.81
CA LYS A 37 7.04 -3.38 -8.39
C LYS A 37 7.39 -1.96 -7.98
N LYS A 38 8.17 -1.25 -8.80
CA LYS A 38 8.66 0.11 -8.54
C LYS A 38 8.71 0.89 -9.85
N GLY A 39 8.54 2.19 -9.80
CA GLY A 39 8.68 3.08 -10.97
C GLY A 39 10.05 2.95 -11.63
N GLY A 40 10.05 3.01 -12.95
CA GLY A 40 11.24 2.85 -13.76
C GLY A 40 11.02 1.97 -14.98
N SER A 41 12.10 1.64 -15.68
CA SER A 41 12.05 0.77 -16.88
C SER A 41 12.87 -0.49 -16.67
N ALA A 42 12.35 -1.60 -17.16
CA ALA A 42 13.02 -2.89 -17.23
C ALA A 42 12.76 -3.57 -18.58
N TYR A 43 13.68 -4.41 -19.03
CA TYR A 43 13.42 -5.30 -20.15
C TYR A 43 12.97 -6.67 -19.63
N ILE A 44 11.83 -7.13 -20.13
CA ILE A 44 11.39 -8.51 -19.95
C ILE A 44 11.89 -9.29 -21.16
N CYS A 45 12.63 -10.35 -20.91
CA CYS A 45 13.24 -11.19 -21.93
C CYS A 45 12.55 -12.55 -21.99
N ALA A 46 12.25 -12.99 -23.21
CA ALA A 46 11.73 -14.30 -23.52
C ALA A 46 12.76 -15.06 -24.35
N LYS A 47 13.42 -16.07 -23.79
CA LYS A 47 14.36 -16.95 -24.51
C LYS A 47 13.62 -18.16 -25.05
N VAL A 48 13.63 -18.33 -26.36
CA VAL A 48 12.99 -19.42 -27.09
C VAL A 48 14.05 -20.12 -27.97
N GLY A 49 14.51 -21.26 -27.50
CA GLY A 49 15.66 -21.92 -28.12
C GLY A 49 16.90 -21.02 -28.09
N LYS A 50 17.48 -20.73 -29.27
CA LYS A 50 18.66 -19.84 -29.41
C LYS A 50 18.31 -18.35 -29.51
N ARG A 51 17.02 -17.97 -29.64
CA ARG A 51 16.58 -16.58 -29.82
C ARG A 51 16.14 -15.97 -28.48
N THR A 52 16.44 -14.67 -28.29
CA THR A 52 15.97 -13.88 -27.14
C THR A 52 15.20 -12.67 -27.64
N LEU A 53 13.93 -12.61 -27.28
CA LEU A 53 13.06 -11.46 -27.53
C LEU A 53 13.08 -10.55 -26.31
N LYS A 54 13.06 -9.22 -26.53
CA LYS A 54 13.08 -8.22 -25.45
C LYS A 54 11.85 -7.31 -25.57
N CYS A 55 11.14 -7.12 -24.46
CA CYS A 55 10.03 -6.16 -24.33
C CYS A 55 10.40 -5.12 -23.27
N LYS A 56 10.42 -3.82 -23.65
CA LYS A 56 10.63 -2.73 -22.70
C LYS A 56 9.32 -2.51 -21.92
N VAL A 57 9.39 -2.67 -20.60
CA VAL A 57 8.28 -2.41 -19.68
C VAL A 57 8.62 -1.15 -18.86
N THR A 58 7.73 -0.17 -18.87
CA THR A 58 7.83 1.03 -18.04
C THR A 58 6.77 0.98 -16.96
N VAL A 59 7.20 0.94 -15.70
CA VAL A 59 6.33 1.05 -14.53
C VAL A 59 6.26 2.50 -14.12
N LYS A 60 5.10 3.12 -14.23
CA LYS A 60 4.87 4.50 -13.79
C LYS A 60 4.50 4.52 -12.32
N GLU A 61 5.12 5.41 -11.54
CA GLU A 61 4.70 5.69 -10.16
C GLU A 61 3.32 6.37 -10.19
N PRO A 62 2.40 5.97 -9.31
CA PRO A 62 1.12 6.65 -9.22
C PRO A 62 1.32 8.07 -8.67
N ASN A 63 0.66 9.07 -9.26
CA ASN A 63 0.63 10.42 -8.72
C ASN A 63 -0.15 10.46 -7.38
N LYS A 64 -0.09 11.59 -6.65
CA LYS A 64 -0.70 11.73 -5.32
C LYS A 64 -2.20 11.39 -5.30
N SER A 65 -2.97 11.86 -6.28
CA SER A 65 -4.40 11.58 -6.39
C SER A 65 -4.66 10.08 -6.60
N LYS A 66 -3.90 9.42 -7.47
CA LYS A 66 -4.02 7.97 -7.70
C LYS A 66 -3.62 7.17 -6.46
N ARG A 67 -2.58 7.60 -5.71
CA ARG A 67 -2.21 6.97 -4.45
C ARG A 67 -3.33 7.07 -3.40
N LEU A 68 -3.96 8.24 -3.26
CA LEU A 68 -5.09 8.42 -2.36
C LEU A 68 -6.27 7.51 -2.73
N ASN A 69 -6.61 7.43 -4.02
CA ASN A 69 -7.68 6.55 -4.50
C ASN A 69 -7.38 5.07 -4.25
N LEU A 70 -6.12 4.65 -4.41
CA LEU A 70 -5.69 3.28 -4.08
C LEU A 70 -5.80 3.01 -2.57
N ALA A 71 -5.42 3.98 -1.73
CA ALA A 71 -5.57 3.87 -0.28
C ALA A 71 -7.05 3.76 0.15
N LYS A 72 -7.93 4.61 -0.40
CA LYS A 72 -9.39 4.54 -0.16
C LYS A 72 -9.98 3.19 -0.60
N LYS A 73 -9.57 2.69 -1.76
CA LYS A 73 -10.01 1.36 -2.25
C LYS A 73 -9.56 0.24 -1.31
N GLU A 74 -8.33 0.31 -0.83
CA GLU A 74 -7.80 -0.68 0.09
C GLU A 74 -8.47 -0.59 1.47
N ALA A 75 -8.74 0.62 1.99
CA ALA A 75 -9.50 0.80 3.23
C ALA A 75 -10.87 0.11 3.17
N LYS A 76 -11.62 0.32 2.08
CA LYS A 76 -12.93 -0.35 1.88
C LYS A 76 -12.83 -1.87 1.87
N LYS A 77 -11.77 -2.43 1.25
CA LYS A 77 -11.54 -3.89 1.25
C LYS A 77 -11.21 -4.42 2.64
N ILE A 78 -10.38 -3.69 3.40
CA ILE A 78 -10.00 -4.04 4.76
C ILE A 78 -11.25 -4.07 5.64
N VAL A 79 -12.05 -2.99 5.60
CA VAL A 79 -13.31 -2.91 6.37
C VAL A 79 -14.23 -4.07 6.01
N LYS A 80 -14.46 -4.33 4.72
CA LYS A 80 -15.32 -5.45 4.28
C LYS A 80 -14.83 -6.81 4.78
N LYS A 81 -13.52 -6.99 4.95
CA LYS A 81 -12.93 -8.28 5.34
C LYS A 81 -12.86 -8.47 6.86
N TYR A 82 -12.59 -7.42 7.62
CA TYR A 82 -12.22 -7.52 9.03
C TYR A 82 -13.26 -6.94 9.99
N VAL A 83 -14.18 -6.09 9.52
CA VAL A 83 -15.18 -5.44 10.36
C VAL A 83 -16.53 -6.10 10.14
N ALA A 84 -17.03 -6.80 11.14
CA ALA A 84 -18.36 -7.39 11.10
C ALA A 84 -19.46 -6.30 11.15
N ALA A 85 -20.60 -6.59 10.54
CA ALA A 85 -21.67 -5.60 10.38
C ALA A 85 -22.35 -5.19 11.70
N ASP A 86 -22.40 -6.10 12.66
CA ASP A 86 -23.02 -5.97 13.98
C ASP A 86 -22.18 -5.21 15.01
N LEU A 87 -20.90 -4.95 14.72
CA LEU A 87 -20.02 -4.22 15.63
C LEU A 87 -20.45 -2.76 15.80
N ASN A 88 -20.39 -2.28 17.05
CA ASN A 88 -20.58 -0.86 17.36
C ASN A 88 -19.34 -0.01 16.99
N ALA A 89 -19.42 1.31 17.10
CA ALA A 89 -18.36 2.23 16.69
C ALA A 89 -17.03 2.00 17.44
N LYS A 90 -17.09 1.66 18.76
CA LYS A 90 -15.90 1.38 19.57
C LYS A 90 -15.20 0.12 19.10
N GLU A 91 -15.96 -0.93 18.88
CA GLU A 91 -15.44 -2.22 18.41
C GLU A 91 -14.84 -2.12 17.01
N ARG A 92 -15.51 -1.41 16.08
CA ARG A 92 -14.96 -1.13 14.74
C ARG A 92 -13.65 -0.38 14.85
N ALA A 93 -13.59 0.69 15.66
CA ALA A 93 -12.36 1.45 15.87
C ALA A 93 -11.21 0.57 16.38
N PHE A 94 -11.49 -0.32 17.34
CA PHE A 94 -10.50 -1.25 17.89
C PHE A 94 -9.99 -2.28 16.86
N VAL A 95 -10.90 -2.88 16.08
CA VAL A 95 -10.53 -3.81 15.00
C VAL A 95 -9.60 -3.12 13.98
N LEU A 96 -9.89 -1.89 13.61
CA LEU A 96 -9.09 -1.12 12.65
C LEU A 96 -7.75 -0.69 13.22
N PHE A 97 -7.68 -0.36 14.50
CA PHE A 97 -6.44 -0.11 15.22
C PHE A 97 -5.55 -1.35 15.20
N ARG A 98 -6.05 -2.50 15.65
CA ARG A 98 -5.34 -3.76 15.63
C ARG A 98 -4.85 -4.12 14.22
N TYR A 99 -5.73 -3.96 13.21
CA TYR A 99 -5.32 -4.20 11.82
C TYR A 99 -4.07 -3.41 11.44
N LEU A 100 -4.00 -2.12 11.75
CA LEU A 100 -2.82 -1.31 11.41
C LEU A 100 -1.58 -1.73 12.18
N THR A 101 -1.69 -1.98 13.46
CA THR A 101 -0.54 -2.39 14.31
C THR A 101 0.02 -3.75 13.90
N GLU A 102 -0.83 -4.68 13.47
CA GLU A 102 -0.43 -6.03 13.07
C GLU A 102 0.06 -6.13 11.61
N HIS A 103 -0.41 -5.25 10.72
CA HIS A 103 -0.18 -5.39 9.26
C HIS A 103 0.65 -4.25 8.64
N CYS A 104 1.07 -3.27 9.42
CA CYS A 104 1.91 -2.18 8.95
C CYS A 104 3.16 -2.05 9.83
N SER A 105 4.33 -1.98 9.21
CA SER A 105 5.59 -1.78 9.93
C SER A 105 5.94 -0.30 10.02
N TRP A 106 6.67 0.06 11.08
CA TRP A 106 7.12 1.43 11.30
C TRP A 106 8.25 1.83 10.37
N GLN A 107 8.24 3.11 9.97
CA GLN A 107 9.34 3.73 9.26
C GLN A 107 9.98 4.80 10.17
N LEU A 108 11.03 4.39 10.87
CA LEU A 108 11.67 5.19 11.92
C LEU A 108 12.49 6.38 11.38
N ASN A 109 13.03 6.30 10.16
CA ASN A 109 13.91 7.34 9.64
C ASN A 109 13.15 8.29 8.70
N GLN A 110 12.61 9.37 9.27
CA GLN A 110 11.81 10.37 8.57
C GLN A 110 12.66 11.34 7.72
N SER A 111 13.94 11.50 8.02
CA SER A 111 14.86 12.40 7.31
C SER A 111 15.50 11.76 6.08
N SER A 112 15.34 10.45 5.88
CA SER A 112 15.97 9.76 4.78
C SER A 112 15.28 9.99 3.44
N GLU A 113 16.08 10.02 2.37
CA GLU A 113 15.61 9.96 0.98
C GLU A 113 14.63 8.79 0.75
N ALA A 114 14.79 7.70 1.51
CA ALA A 114 13.91 6.55 1.52
C ALA A 114 12.49 6.88 2.04
N TYR A 115 12.36 7.79 3.01
CA TYR A 115 11.06 8.25 3.51
C TYR A 115 10.28 9.02 2.44
N GLN A 116 10.93 9.95 1.76
CA GLN A 116 10.34 10.73 0.67
C GLN A 116 9.95 9.83 -0.50
N LYS A 117 10.81 8.89 -0.88
CA LYS A 117 10.57 7.93 -1.98
C LYS A 117 9.49 6.89 -1.66
N ASN A 118 9.23 6.59 -0.39
CA ASN A 118 8.26 5.57 0.00
C ASN A 118 6.91 6.14 0.43
N TYR A 119 6.69 7.45 0.27
CA TYR A 119 5.42 8.11 0.64
C TYR A 119 5.02 7.89 2.11
N GLY A 120 6.01 7.79 3.03
CA GLY A 120 5.83 7.39 4.42
C GLY A 120 4.81 8.20 5.22
N ASN A 121 4.54 9.43 4.78
CA ASN A 121 3.55 10.35 5.34
C ASN A 121 2.15 10.26 4.67
N GLU A 122 1.91 9.31 3.80
CA GLU A 122 0.61 9.12 3.12
C GLU A 122 -0.09 7.84 3.61
N ALA A 123 -1.41 7.85 3.64
CA ALA A 123 -2.21 6.64 3.93
C ALA A 123 -1.89 5.47 2.97
N TYR A 124 -1.46 5.78 1.74
CA TYR A 124 -1.02 4.81 0.75
C TYR A 124 0.15 3.96 1.26
N ALA A 125 1.11 4.57 1.95
CA ALA A 125 2.25 3.86 2.52
C ALA A 125 1.79 2.82 3.56
N ALA A 126 0.92 3.18 4.50
CA ALA A 126 0.41 2.26 5.49
C ALA A 126 -0.50 1.16 4.89
N LEU A 127 -1.51 1.55 4.10
CA LEU A 127 -2.54 0.62 3.64
C LEU A 127 -2.08 -0.28 2.48
N VAL A 128 -1.24 0.24 1.56
CA VAL A 128 -0.85 -0.48 0.34
C VAL A 128 0.58 -1.00 0.42
N MET A 129 1.53 -0.18 0.92
CA MET A 129 2.94 -0.56 1.00
C MET A 129 3.30 -1.24 2.33
N LYS A 130 2.43 -1.16 3.32
CA LYS A 130 2.58 -1.79 4.66
C LYS A 130 3.79 -1.27 5.44
N LYS A 131 4.19 -0.02 5.20
CA LYS A 131 5.28 0.63 5.91
C LYS A 131 5.09 2.14 5.88
N ALA A 132 4.95 2.79 7.06
CA ALA A 132 4.68 4.22 7.16
C ALA A 132 5.26 4.84 8.44
N ALA A 133 5.32 6.18 8.47
CA ALA A 133 5.56 6.96 9.66
C ALA A 133 4.24 7.34 10.36
N CYS A 134 4.29 8.03 11.50
CA CYS A 134 3.13 8.41 12.30
C CYS A 134 2.03 9.10 11.48
N SER A 135 2.38 10.06 10.62
CA SER A 135 1.41 10.75 9.76
C SER A 135 0.76 9.83 8.72
N GLY A 136 1.48 8.84 8.22
CA GLY A 136 0.93 7.82 7.31
C GLY A 136 -0.04 6.88 8.02
N TYR A 137 0.29 6.47 9.26
CA TYR A 137 -0.60 5.70 10.12
C TYR A 137 -1.88 6.48 10.45
N ALA A 138 -1.75 7.72 10.92
CA ALA A 138 -2.90 8.56 11.28
C ALA A 138 -3.84 8.79 10.08
N LYS A 139 -3.31 9.10 8.90
CA LYS A 139 -4.10 9.24 7.67
C LYS A 139 -4.73 7.93 7.22
N ALA A 140 -4.05 6.81 7.40
CA ALA A 140 -4.58 5.49 7.09
C ALA A 140 -5.74 5.12 8.03
N TYR A 141 -5.57 5.36 9.32
CA TYR A 141 -6.62 5.13 10.31
C TYR A 141 -7.85 6.00 10.04
N THR A 142 -7.66 7.27 9.66
CA THR A 142 -8.77 8.13 9.20
C THR A 142 -9.56 7.48 8.07
N LEU A 143 -8.90 7.03 6.99
CA LEU A 143 -9.59 6.39 5.87
C LEU A 143 -10.28 5.08 6.23
N LEU A 144 -9.73 4.31 7.15
CA LEU A 144 -10.35 3.08 7.66
C LEU A 144 -11.62 3.40 8.47
N CYS A 145 -11.54 4.36 9.39
CA CYS A 145 -12.67 4.80 10.19
C CYS A 145 -13.79 5.39 9.33
N GLU A 146 -13.47 6.27 8.36
CA GLU A 146 -14.42 6.79 7.39
C GLU A 146 -15.12 5.67 6.62
N ALA A 147 -14.37 4.67 6.14
CA ALA A 147 -14.93 3.53 5.41
C ALA A 147 -15.82 2.62 6.29
N ALA A 148 -15.62 2.62 7.61
CA ALA A 148 -16.37 1.86 8.60
C ALA A 148 -17.48 2.67 9.29
N ASN A 149 -17.73 3.91 8.87
CA ASN A 149 -18.66 4.83 9.50
C ASN A 149 -18.35 5.07 11.00
N VAL A 150 -17.08 5.19 11.36
CA VAL A 150 -16.63 5.57 12.70
C VAL A 150 -16.25 7.05 12.68
N PRO A 151 -16.86 7.93 13.49
CA PRO A 151 -16.47 9.33 13.56
C PRO A 151 -15.02 9.47 14.03
N VAL A 152 -14.20 10.15 13.24
CA VAL A 152 -12.75 10.26 13.45
C VAL A 152 -12.26 11.67 13.15
N ARG A 153 -11.24 12.12 13.85
CA ARG A 153 -10.48 13.32 13.51
C ARG A 153 -8.98 13.04 13.60
N HIS A 154 -8.23 13.64 12.68
CA HIS A 154 -6.78 13.62 12.68
C HIS A 154 -6.25 14.72 13.57
N VAL A 155 -5.29 14.43 14.43
CA VAL A 155 -4.69 15.36 15.37
C VAL A 155 -3.21 15.46 15.13
N ASN A 156 -2.67 16.69 15.17
CA ASN A 156 -1.25 16.97 15.10
C ASN A 156 -0.80 17.51 16.45
N ALA A 157 0.35 17.10 16.95
CA ALA A 157 1.02 17.79 18.03
C ALA A 157 1.36 19.23 17.59
N GLY A 158 1.32 20.18 18.50
CA GLY A 158 1.56 21.61 18.19
C GLY A 158 2.91 21.87 17.51
N SER A 159 3.91 21.04 17.75
CA SER A 159 5.23 21.06 17.12
C SER A 159 5.33 20.25 15.83
N TRP A 160 4.27 19.63 15.34
CA TRP A 160 4.25 18.70 14.21
C TRP A 160 5.16 17.46 14.38
N THR A 161 5.63 17.20 15.60
CA THR A 161 6.56 16.11 15.88
C THR A 161 5.87 14.75 15.87
N HIS A 162 4.56 14.72 16.17
CA HIS A 162 3.77 13.50 16.19
C HIS A 162 2.33 13.73 15.72
N GLN A 163 1.72 12.69 15.15
CA GLN A 163 0.36 12.72 14.64
C GLN A 163 -0.39 11.45 15.03
N TRP A 164 -1.63 11.62 15.48
CA TRP A 164 -2.52 10.55 15.90
C TRP A 164 -3.97 10.83 15.48
N ASN A 165 -4.88 10.03 15.95
CA ASN A 165 -6.30 10.21 15.72
C ASN A 165 -7.07 10.29 17.02
N GLU A 166 -8.27 10.83 16.96
CA GLU A 166 -9.29 10.65 17.96
C GLU A 166 -10.56 10.12 17.30
N VAL A 167 -11.22 9.17 17.97
CA VAL A 167 -12.51 8.60 17.55
C VAL A 167 -13.59 8.99 18.55
N LYS A 168 -14.79 9.25 18.04
CA LYS A 168 -15.93 9.59 18.91
C LYS A 168 -16.68 8.32 19.31
N VAL A 169 -16.64 8.00 20.60
CA VAL A 169 -17.32 6.86 21.20
C VAL A 169 -18.14 7.38 22.40
N ASN A 170 -19.41 7.03 22.46
CA ASN A 170 -20.32 7.46 23.53
C ASN A 170 -20.27 8.98 23.77
N ARG A 171 -20.31 9.77 22.70
CA ARG A 171 -20.22 11.23 22.68
C ARG A 171 -18.88 11.83 23.15
N LYS A 172 -17.89 11.03 23.51
CA LYS A 172 -16.55 11.47 23.94
C LYS A 172 -15.51 11.18 22.84
N TRP A 173 -14.53 12.08 22.69
CA TRP A 173 -13.37 11.86 21.84
C TRP A 173 -12.30 11.08 22.61
N ILE A 174 -11.85 9.98 22.05
CA ILE A 174 -10.86 9.07 22.64
C ILE A 174 -9.64 9.05 21.72
N LYS A 175 -8.46 9.30 22.30
CA LYS A 175 -7.18 9.22 21.60
C LYS A 175 -6.91 7.80 21.10
N VAL A 176 -6.45 7.69 19.86
CA VAL A 176 -5.98 6.44 19.23
C VAL A 176 -4.70 6.72 18.48
N ASP A 177 -3.63 6.09 18.90
CA ASP A 177 -2.31 6.22 18.31
C ASP A 177 -1.82 4.88 17.77
N ALA A 178 -2.17 4.60 16.51
CA ALA A 178 -1.82 3.32 15.89
C ALA A 178 -0.32 3.18 15.53
N TYR A 179 0.45 4.26 15.65
CA TYR A 179 1.91 4.25 15.44
C TYR A 179 2.67 4.00 16.74
N GLY A 180 2.25 4.63 17.85
CA GLY A 180 2.93 4.55 19.14
C GLY A 180 2.55 3.32 19.98
N GLY A 181 1.54 2.59 19.58
CA GLY A 181 0.93 1.54 20.40
C GLY A 181 -0.04 2.11 21.45
N ILE A 182 -0.57 1.25 22.30
CA ILE A 182 -1.36 1.62 23.48
C ILE A 182 -0.42 1.93 24.62
#